data_303e20ccd438724f75d2fdcd6ca729f9
#
_entry.id   303e20ccd438724f75d2fdcd6ca729f9
#
_cell.length_a   1.000
_cell.length_b   1.000
_cell.length_c   1.000
_cell.angle_alpha   90.00
_cell.angle_beta   90.00
_cell.angle_gamma   90.00
#
_symmetry.space_group_name_H-M   'P 1'
#
loop_
_entity.id
_entity.type
_entity.pdbx_description
1 polymer ?
#
loop_
_entity_poly.entity_id
_entity_poly.type
_entity_poly.pdbx_seq_one_letter_code
_entity_poly.pdbx_strand_id
1 'polypeptide(L)'
;ILARFHYSPSTQLPYDSQYAWETCMDHGPATFFTKEKNFTLNKLNSVVILDKINYQFTYTNSSTERLKLKTLTKTTPSGTQSTYSLNYFPNHLPGYNTGHYDNLGFNNGENFSYYFSKEFFENAIFADKQIAEGKEYTNKRMGDKGGFRVTAEMLKSITYPTHGRTEFIYEPNVISSMVSADRKTVQSAHLPYPGTPDYTYPGGLRIKEINNYDSNDELLTRKHYYYTKEFTPTTKGGVSSGILSFTPQYLWGWQLYNLLKSQNGGPEYYTLNAIMSQASNPLWYNSRGEYIGYSKVIECNEDKNGKLIDGYTVHTFSNFGPGYMDEDPIAMLNNKFSREYPPHVGTPYSPYTPCSSNALKRGMLLSKEQFDCAGHVKQKELFEYTPIQKDSILITEITTTNVMDYNSDDPTLGFLRFAFGGTYYQKFYSNLLSEKRTITYDDNGNTIEYKNKYEYNSVNKQIKLKTSEDGAGNVYEEKTRYVPDMLIFPFVPPYSSFYQMNQ
;
A
#
# COMPACT_ATOMS: atom_id res chain seq x y z
N ILE A 1 -35.15 15.57 8.69
CA ILE A 1 -33.76 15.46 8.17
C ILE A 1 -32.95 14.64 9.15
N LEU A 2 -32.35 13.52 8.67
CA LEU A 2 -31.58 12.63 9.56
C LEU A 2 -30.22 13.24 9.95
N ALA A 3 -29.57 13.97 9.02
CA ALA A 3 -28.33 14.66 9.28
C ALA A 3 -28.14 15.88 8.36
N ARG A 4 -27.48 16.91 8.87
CA ARG A 4 -27.04 18.10 8.10
C ARG A 4 -25.53 18.23 8.19
N PHE A 5 -24.88 18.50 7.06
CA PHE A 5 -23.45 18.68 6.94
C PHE A 5 -23.14 20.12 6.53
N HIS A 6 -22.27 20.78 7.26
CA HIS A 6 -21.85 22.15 7.00
C HIS A 6 -20.39 22.21 6.60
N TYR A 7 -20.09 22.84 5.47
CA TYR A 7 -18.75 22.93 4.89
C TYR A 7 -18.32 24.38 4.70
N SER A 8 -17.02 24.62 4.65
CA SER A 8 -16.43 25.88 4.19
C SER A 8 -15.13 25.61 3.43
N PRO A 9 -14.70 26.55 2.57
CA PRO A 9 -13.39 26.46 1.91
C PRO A 9 -12.23 26.44 2.92
N SER A 10 -11.15 25.74 2.57
CA SER A 10 -9.89 25.79 3.30
C SER A 10 -8.94 26.82 2.71
N THR A 11 -8.03 27.34 3.51
CA THR A 11 -6.85 28.06 3.01
C THR A 11 -5.89 27.04 2.38
N GLN A 12 -5.22 27.40 1.29
CA GLN A 12 -4.42 26.46 0.53
C GLN A 12 -2.93 26.71 0.69
N LEU A 13 -2.17 25.60 0.70
CA LEU A 13 -0.77 25.65 0.36
C LEU A 13 -0.60 25.94 -1.14
N PRO A 14 0.48 26.62 -1.54
CA PRO A 14 0.82 26.76 -2.94
C PRO A 14 0.93 25.37 -3.60
N TYR A 15 0.36 25.27 -4.77
CA TYR A 15 0.52 24.11 -5.64
C TYR A 15 1.68 24.39 -6.58
N ASP A 16 2.66 23.49 -6.64
CA ASP A 16 3.74 23.63 -7.60
C ASP A 16 3.29 23.11 -8.96
N SER A 17 3.11 24.04 -9.89
CA SER A 17 2.68 23.76 -11.26
C SER A 17 3.78 23.22 -12.17
N GLN A 18 5.03 23.11 -11.70
CA GLN A 18 6.18 22.71 -12.51
C GLN A 18 6.09 21.30 -13.11
N TYR A 19 5.09 20.50 -12.71
CA TYR A 19 4.91 19.12 -13.14
C TYR A 19 3.79 18.87 -14.16
N ALA A 20 3.17 19.91 -14.69
CA ALA A 20 2.21 19.75 -15.78
C ALA A 20 2.95 19.66 -17.11
N TRP A 21 3.39 18.45 -17.49
CA TRP A 21 3.96 18.17 -18.80
C TRP A 21 2.86 17.95 -19.83
N GLU A 22 2.59 18.93 -20.65
CA GLU A 22 2.03 18.73 -22.00
C GLU A 22 3.17 18.98 -22.99
N THR A 23 3.86 17.94 -23.41
CA THR A 23 4.73 17.99 -24.58
C THR A 23 3.88 17.91 -25.82
N CYS A 24 3.34 19.02 -26.26
CA CYS A 24 2.96 19.18 -27.67
C CYS A 24 4.22 19.59 -28.42
N MET A 25 4.87 18.61 -29.06
CA MET A 25 5.89 18.88 -30.05
C MET A 25 5.21 19.25 -31.38
N ASP A 26 4.79 20.48 -31.49
CA ASP A 26 4.68 21.15 -32.78
C ASP A 26 6.03 21.82 -33.09
N HIS A 27 6.45 21.91 -34.34
CA HIS A 27 7.74 22.39 -34.83
C HIS A 27 8.13 23.82 -34.39
N GLY A 28 8.02 24.13 -33.09
CA GLY A 28 8.37 25.38 -32.47
C GLY A 28 9.03 25.15 -31.10
N PRO A 29 9.63 26.20 -30.50
CA PRO A 29 10.20 26.08 -29.16
C PRO A 29 9.13 25.57 -28.22
N ALA A 30 9.45 24.50 -27.47
CA ALA A 30 8.54 23.85 -26.55
C ALA A 30 7.92 24.90 -25.61
N THR A 31 6.62 25.11 -25.77
CA THR A 31 5.87 26.01 -24.89
C THR A 31 5.41 25.21 -23.70
N PHE A 32 6.02 25.44 -22.54
CA PHE A 32 5.60 24.85 -21.29
C PHE A 32 4.36 25.59 -20.78
N PHE A 33 3.24 24.92 -20.73
CA PHE A 33 2.04 25.46 -20.10
C PHE A 33 2.07 25.19 -18.60
N THR A 34 2.42 26.21 -17.83
CA THR A 34 2.17 26.22 -16.40
C THR A 34 0.69 26.57 -16.19
N LYS A 35 -0.15 25.58 -16.01
CA LYS A 35 -1.53 25.81 -15.62
C LYS A 35 -1.62 25.77 -14.11
N GLU A 36 -1.57 26.94 -13.48
CA GLU A 36 -1.90 27.07 -12.06
C GLU A 36 -3.35 26.60 -11.86
N LYS A 37 -3.52 25.38 -11.36
CA LYS A 37 -4.81 24.94 -10.85
C LYS A 37 -4.88 25.35 -9.39
N ASN A 38 -5.59 26.42 -9.10
CA ASN A 38 -6.03 26.74 -7.76
C ASN A 38 -6.95 25.63 -7.29
N PHE A 39 -6.46 24.79 -6.39
CA PHE A 39 -7.19 23.67 -5.85
C PHE A 39 -7.75 24.04 -4.48
N THR A 40 -9.07 24.21 -4.36
CA THR A 40 -9.73 24.55 -3.09
C THR A 40 -10.30 23.28 -2.46
N LEU A 41 -9.77 22.89 -1.31
CA LEU A 41 -10.35 21.84 -0.48
C LEU A 41 -11.51 22.41 0.33
N ASN A 42 -12.60 21.65 0.45
CA ASN A 42 -13.66 21.94 1.40
C ASN A 42 -13.42 21.19 2.70
N LYS A 43 -13.55 21.90 3.83
CA LYS A 43 -13.48 21.32 5.17
C LYS A 43 -14.88 21.19 5.76
N LEU A 44 -15.13 20.07 6.42
CA LEU A 44 -16.37 19.82 7.14
C LEU A 44 -16.32 20.55 8.49
N ASN A 45 -17.19 21.54 8.70
CA ASN A 45 -17.21 22.32 9.95
C ASN A 45 -18.08 21.68 11.01
N SER A 46 -19.24 21.14 10.63
CA SER A 46 -20.12 20.45 11.58
C SER A 46 -21.04 19.43 10.94
N VAL A 47 -21.49 18.48 11.75
CA VAL A 47 -22.57 17.53 11.43
C VAL A 47 -23.61 17.61 12.53
N VAL A 48 -24.86 17.91 12.17
CA VAL A 48 -26.00 17.93 13.09
C VAL A 48 -26.88 16.74 12.81
N ILE A 49 -27.09 15.86 13.80
CA ILE A 49 -27.90 14.64 13.68
C ILE A 49 -29.23 14.86 14.40
N LEU A 50 -30.35 14.63 13.69
CA LEU A 50 -31.73 14.73 14.19
C LEU A 50 -32.00 16.07 14.91
N ASP A 51 -31.28 17.13 14.53
CA ASP A 51 -31.32 18.46 15.15
C ASP A 51 -31.03 18.45 16.67
N LYS A 52 -30.37 17.40 17.18
CA LYS A 52 -30.10 17.17 18.60
C LYS A 52 -28.64 17.04 18.96
N ILE A 53 -27.85 16.32 18.16
CA ILE A 53 -26.44 16.08 18.42
C ILE A 53 -25.64 16.87 17.42
N ASN A 54 -24.72 17.70 17.90
CA ASN A 54 -23.82 18.47 17.06
C ASN A 54 -22.39 17.97 17.20
N TYR A 55 -21.77 17.64 16.07
CA TYR A 55 -20.34 17.37 15.95
C TYR A 55 -19.68 18.56 15.28
N GLN A 56 -18.72 19.17 15.95
CA GLN A 56 -17.97 20.33 15.48
C GLN A 56 -16.53 19.96 15.23
N PHE A 57 -15.98 20.41 14.08
CA PHE A 57 -14.62 20.12 13.65
C PHE A 57 -13.83 21.42 13.53
N THR A 58 -12.65 21.47 14.15
CA THR A 58 -11.70 22.57 13.93
C THR A 58 -10.44 22.03 13.26
N TYR A 59 -9.74 22.91 12.55
CA TYR A 59 -8.60 22.52 11.73
C TYR A 59 -7.42 23.46 11.94
N THR A 60 -6.20 22.94 11.77
CA THR A 60 -5.07 23.75 11.37
C THR A 60 -5.22 24.01 9.88
N ASN A 61 -5.23 25.29 9.50
CA ASN A 61 -5.53 25.73 8.14
C ASN A 61 -4.80 27.04 7.86
N SER A 62 -3.65 26.96 7.19
CA SER A 62 -2.82 28.11 6.86
C SER A 62 -2.21 27.95 5.47
N SER A 63 -1.53 28.99 4.98
CA SER A 63 -0.78 28.95 3.73
C SER A 63 0.56 28.20 3.84
N THR A 64 0.97 27.79 5.04
CA THR A 64 2.25 27.10 5.29
C THR A 64 2.09 25.66 5.77
N GLU A 65 0.86 25.23 6.06
CA GLU A 65 0.56 23.89 6.56
C GLU A 65 -0.61 23.27 5.79
N ARG A 66 -0.58 21.97 5.59
CA ARG A 66 -1.71 21.24 5.00
C ARG A 66 -2.90 21.23 5.96
N LEU A 67 -4.10 21.09 5.40
CA LEU A 67 -5.33 20.98 6.20
C LEU A 67 -5.27 19.74 7.10
N LYS A 68 -5.33 19.97 8.43
CA LYS A 68 -5.31 18.90 9.45
C LYS A 68 -6.43 19.10 10.45
N LEU A 69 -7.13 18.04 10.82
CA LEU A 69 -8.14 18.07 11.87
C LEU A 69 -7.47 18.33 13.23
N LYS A 70 -7.87 19.40 13.93
CA LYS A 70 -7.33 19.79 15.25
C LYS A 70 -8.19 19.27 16.39
N THR A 71 -9.50 19.49 16.31
CA THR A 71 -10.44 19.00 17.33
C THR A 71 -11.73 18.45 16.71
N LEU A 72 -12.30 17.47 17.41
CA LEU A 72 -13.67 17.00 17.22
C LEU A 72 -14.41 17.17 18.53
N THR A 73 -15.44 18.03 18.55
CA THR A 73 -16.29 18.24 19.72
C THR A 73 -17.70 17.74 19.45
N LYS A 74 -18.17 16.81 20.27
CA LYS A 74 -19.55 16.34 20.31
C LYS A 74 -20.31 17.13 21.37
N THR A 75 -21.45 17.75 21.00
CA THR A 75 -22.38 18.41 21.94
C THR A 75 -23.69 17.63 21.95
N THR A 76 -24.13 17.20 23.13
CA THR A 76 -25.39 16.50 23.33
C THR A 76 -26.56 17.49 23.48
N PRO A 77 -27.83 17.05 23.43
CA PRO A 77 -28.98 17.90 23.68
C PRO A 77 -28.99 18.56 25.07
N SER A 78 -28.37 17.93 26.06
CA SER A 78 -28.18 18.49 27.42
C SER A 78 -27.10 19.54 27.50
N GLY A 79 -26.41 19.86 26.40
CA GLY A 79 -25.29 20.80 26.38
C GLY A 79 -23.95 20.20 26.81
N THR A 80 -23.90 18.92 27.19
CA THR A 80 -22.64 18.25 27.56
C THR A 80 -21.72 18.16 26.33
N GLN A 81 -20.46 18.58 26.52
CA GLN A 81 -19.44 18.57 25.48
C GLN A 81 -18.40 17.48 25.75
N SER A 82 -17.97 16.81 24.69
CA SER A 82 -16.90 15.83 24.69
C SER A 82 -15.95 16.15 23.55
N THR A 83 -14.69 16.52 23.86
CA THR A 83 -13.73 16.98 22.87
C THR A 83 -12.56 16.00 22.75
N TYR A 84 -12.27 15.61 21.52
CA TYR A 84 -11.03 14.94 21.12
C TYR A 84 -10.09 15.97 20.52
N SER A 85 -8.82 15.97 20.93
CA SER A 85 -7.78 16.83 20.36
C SER A 85 -6.71 16.01 19.67
N LEU A 86 -6.34 16.42 18.46
CA LEU A 86 -5.36 15.72 17.63
C LEU A 86 -4.11 16.60 17.51
N ASN A 87 -2.95 16.03 17.78
CA ASN A 87 -1.66 16.68 17.65
C ASN A 87 -0.84 15.98 16.58
N TYR A 88 -0.03 16.75 15.87
CA TYR A 88 0.76 16.28 14.74
C TYR A 88 2.25 16.57 14.96
N PHE A 89 3.12 15.84 14.27
CA PHE A 89 4.54 16.18 14.23
C PHE A 89 4.73 17.58 13.63
N PRO A 90 5.64 18.40 14.19
CA PRO A 90 5.73 19.81 13.86
C PRO A 90 6.39 20.12 12.52
N ASN A 91 7.05 19.14 11.89
CA ASN A 91 7.71 19.33 10.61
C ASN A 91 6.66 19.56 9.53
N HIS A 92 6.86 20.56 8.68
CA HIS A 92 5.92 20.86 7.60
C HIS A 92 6.18 20.01 6.36
N LEU A 93 5.08 19.62 5.71
CA LEU A 93 5.14 19.03 4.39
C LEU A 93 5.38 20.12 3.34
N PRO A 94 6.09 19.80 2.25
CA PRO A 94 6.19 20.71 1.12
C PRO A 94 4.81 20.97 0.51
N GLY A 95 4.70 21.96 -0.37
CA GLY A 95 3.49 22.25 -1.14
C GLY A 95 2.92 21.02 -1.84
N TYR A 96 1.70 21.13 -2.33
CA TYR A 96 1.10 20.03 -3.10
C TYR A 96 1.82 19.86 -4.44
N ASN A 97 1.89 18.61 -4.91
CA ASN A 97 2.49 18.24 -6.20
C ASN A 97 3.96 18.65 -6.35
N THR A 98 4.73 18.57 -5.27
CA THR A 98 6.19 18.79 -5.30
C THR A 98 6.92 17.46 -5.46
N GLY A 99 8.12 17.49 -6.05
CA GLY A 99 8.94 16.30 -6.24
C GLY A 99 9.70 15.84 -4.99
N HIS A 100 9.04 15.83 -3.82
CA HIS A 100 9.68 15.52 -2.53
C HIS A 100 9.04 14.30 -1.86
N TYR A 101 8.89 13.19 -2.59
CA TYR A 101 8.26 11.99 -2.07
C TYR A 101 9.01 10.71 -2.46
N ASP A 102 8.97 9.73 -1.56
CA ASP A 102 9.58 8.43 -1.73
C ASP A 102 8.75 7.49 -2.64
N ASN A 103 9.15 6.23 -2.74
CA ASN A 103 8.44 5.22 -3.54
C ASN A 103 6.98 5.00 -3.15
N LEU A 104 6.61 5.33 -1.92
CA LEU A 104 5.28 5.13 -1.36
C LEU A 104 4.47 6.42 -1.22
N GLY A 105 5.02 7.54 -1.70
CA GLY A 105 4.36 8.85 -1.68
C GLY A 105 4.54 9.65 -0.39
N PHE A 106 5.45 9.25 0.50
CA PHE A 106 5.77 9.99 1.71
C PHE A 106 6.92 10.97 1.48
N ASN A 107 6.91 12.08 2.22
CA ASN A 107 7.97 13.08 2.12
C ASN A 107 9.33 12.49 2.56
N ASN A 108 10.30 12.49 1.66
CA ASN A 108 11.68 12.06 1.94
C ASN A 108 12.68 13.23 1.91
N GLY A 109 12.20 14.42 1.58
CA GLY A 109 13.00 15.65 1.51
C GLY A 109 13.95 15.76 0.32
N GLU A 110 14.02 14.74 -0.53
CA GLU A 110 14.80 14.79 -1.76
C GLU A 110 14.02 15.54 -2.85
N ASN A 111 14.71 16.35 -3.62
CA ASN A 111 14.12 17.02 -4.77
C ASN A 111 14.54 16.32 -6.06
N PHE A 112 13.55 15.77 -6.79
CA PHE A 112 13.78 15.13 -8.07
C PHE A 112 13.12 15.84 -9.26
N SER A 113 12.73 17.11 -9.09
CA SER A 113 12.10 17.92 -10.15
C SER A 113 12.98 18.06 -11.38
N TYR A 114 14.32 18.07 -11.21
CA TYR A 114 15.28 18.12 -12.31
C TYR A 114 15.06 17.01 -13.35
N TYR A 115 14.74 15.77 -12.90
CA TYR A 115 14.55 14.62 -13.81
C TYR A 115 13.34 14.72 -14.74
N PHE A 116 12.48 15.70 -14.51
CA PHE A 116 11.35 16.05 -15.37
C PHE A 116 11.54 17.42 -16.03
N SER A 117 12.75 18.00 -15.96
CA SER A 117 13.05 19.28 -16.59
C SER A 117 13.41 19.12 -18.06
N LYS A 118 13.21 20.19 -18.84
CA LYS A 118 13.66 20.26 -20.23
C LYS A 118 15.17 20.00 -20.32
N GLU A 119 15.96 20.55 -19.38
CA GLU A 119 17.40 20.40 -19.29
C GLU A 119 17.82 18.92 -19.16
N PHE A 120 17.10 18.11 -18.37
CA PHE A 120 17.37 16.68 -18.27
C PHE A 120 17.24 15.99 -19.63
N PHE A 121 16.15 16.24 -20.36
CA PHE A 121 15.91 15.58 -21.65
C PHE A 121 16.84 16.07 -22.75
N GLU A 122 17.21 17.35 -22.75
CA GLU A 122 18.16 17.91 -23.72
C GLU A 122 19.60 17.42 -23.49
N ASN A 123 19.98 17.20 -22.24
CA ASN A 123 21.33 16.73 -21.89
C ASN A 123 21.48 15.21 -21.92
N ALA A 124 20.37 14.46 -22.02
CA ALA A 124 20.35 13.01 -21.96
C ALA A 124 20.61 12.31 -23.30
N ILE A 125 21.38 12.90 -24.18
CA ILE A 125 21.64 12.37 -25.53
C ILE A 125 22.45 11.06 -25.52
N PHE A 126 23.12 10.72 -24.42
CA PHE A 126 23.95 9.52 -24.32
C PHE A 126 23.35 8.46 -23.43
N ALA A 127 23.19 7.23 -23.97
CA ALA A 127 22.59 6.07 -23.31
C ALA A 127 23.16 5.78 -21.92
N ASP A 128 24.47 5.80 -21.77
CA ASP A 128 25.14 5.52 -20.49
C ASP A 128 24.82 6.56 -19.41
N LYS A 129 24.67 7.82 -19.81
CA LYS A 129 24.30 8.90 -18.90
C LYS A 129 22.86 8.74 -18.42
N GLN A 130 21.92 8.42 -19.31
CA GLN A 130 20.51 8.17 -18.94
C GLN A 130 20.38 7.01 -17.97
N ILE A 131 21.13 5.92 -18.16
CA ILE A 131 21.12 4.77 -17.26
C ILE A 131 21.65 5.16 -15.88
N ALA A 132 22.74 5.92 -15.81
CA ALA A 132 23.32 6.40 -14.55
C ALA A 132 22.35 7.33 -13.80
N GLU A 133 21.75 8.28 -14.52
CA GLU A 133 20.77 9.23 -13.95
C GLU A 133 19.48 8.54 -13.53
N GLY A 134 19.02 7.52 -14.25
CA GLY A 134 17.88 6.69 -13.84
C GLY A 134 18.12 5.95 -12.54
N LYS A 135 19.35 5.46 -12.30
CA LYS A 135 19.75 4.88 -11.01
C LYS A 135 19.78 5.94 -9.91
N GLU A 136 20.30 7.13 -10.20
CA GLU A 136 20.30 8.24 -9.24
C GLU A 136 18.88 8.66 -8.88
N TYR A 137 18.00 8.78 -9.86
CA TYR A 137 16.59 9.07 -9.61
C TYR A 137 15.93 8.02 -8.71
N THR A 138 16.18 6.74 -8.96
CA THR A 138 15.70 5.66 -8.10
C THR A 138 16.23 5.81 -6.67
N ASN A 139 17.50 6.15 -6.49
CA ASN A 139 18.08 6.41 -5.17
C ASN A 139 17.42 7.59 -4.45
N LYS A 140 17.11 8.68 -5.15
CA LYS A 140 16.40 9.83 -4.58
C LYS A 140 14.95 9.53 -4.19
N ARG A 141 14.38 8.44 -4.70
CA ARG A 141 13.02 7.97 -4.35
C ARG A 141 13.02 7.01 -3.17
N MET A 142 14.17 6.69 -2.59
CA MET A 142 14.22 5.87 -1.36
C MET A 142 13.68 6.64 -0.16
N GLY A 143 13.30 5.90 0.87
CA GLY A 143 12.75 6.46 2.11
C GLY A 143 13.79 7.20 2.94
N ASP A 144 13.32 8.10 3.77
CA ASP A 144 14.14 8.80 4.76
C ASP A 144 14.53 7.85 5.90
N LYS A 145 15.79 7.40 5.91
CA LYS A 145 16.34 6.49 6.94
C LYS A 145 16.27 7.08 8.35
N GLY A 146 16.34 8.38 8.48
CA GLY A 146 16.28 9.10 9.76
C GLY A 146 14.87 9.23 10.33
N GLY A 147 13.84 9.03 9.51
CA GLY A 147 12.44 9.14 9.92
C GLY A 147 11.91 10.55 10.16
N PHE A 148 12.80 11.57 10.14
CA PHE A 148 12.43 12.94 10.47
C PHE A 148 11.51 13.60 9.44
N ARG A 149 11.81 13.42 8.15
CA ARG A 149 11.07 14.07 7.06
C ARG A 149 9.79 13.33 6.74
N VAL A 150 9.83 12.01 6.81
CA VAL A 150 8.70 11.14 6.50
C VAL A 150 7.60 11.24 7.57
N THR A 151 7.93 11.64 8.83
CA THR A 151 6.94 11.91 9.89
C THR A 151 6.28 13.27 9.79
N ALA A 152 6.69 14.13 8.85
CA ALA A 152 6.15 15.49 8.70
C ALA A 152 4.62 15.49 8.66
N GLU A 153 4.00 16.27 9.55
CA GLU A 153 2.55 16.41 9.71
C GLU A 153 1.77 15.10 9.93
N MET A 154 2.44 14.00 10.31
CA MET A 154 1.78 12.78 10.74
C MET A 154 1.10 12.96 12.10
N LEU A 155 0.03 12.20 12.36
CA LEU A 155 -0.67 12.22 13.64
C LEU A 155 0.26 11.71 14.74
N LYS A 156 0.57 12.57 15.72
CA LYS A 156 1.44 12.25 16.86
C LYS A 156 0.65 11.72 18.04
N SER A 157 -0.47 12.37 18.39
CA SER A 157 -1.27 11.94 19.53
C SER A 157 -2.73 12.36 19.44
N ILE A 158 -3.57 11.63 20.18
CA ILE A 158 -4.99 11.94 20.40
C ILE A 158 -5.20 12.09 21.90
N THR A 159 -5.74 13.24 22.33
CA THR A 159 -6.23 13.44 23.69
C THR A 159 -7.73 13.24 23.72
N TYR A 160 -8.21 12.41 24.63
CA TYR A 160 -9.60 12.03 24.79
C TYR A 160 -10.39 12.99 25.69
N PRO A 161 -11.73 12.98 25.65
CA PRO A 161 -12.55 13.78 26.58
C PRO A 161 -12.32 13.47 28.07
N THR A 162 -11.77 12.31 28.38
CA THR A 162 -11.35 11.89 29.74
C THR A 162 -10.00 12.43 30.16
N HIS A 163 -9.38 13.28 29.33
CA HIS A 163 -8.03 13.83 29.47
C HIS A 163 -6.88 12.82 29.35
N GLY A 164 -7.16 11.52 29.21
CA GLY A 164 -6.14 10.55 28.83
C GLY A 164 -5.68 10.76 27.38
N ARG A 165 -4.48 10.26 27.05
CA ARG A 165 -3.83 10.49 25.76
C ARG A 165 -3.24 9.20 25.19
N THR A 166 -3.41 8.99 23.87
CA THR A 166 -2.67 7.99 23.13
C THR A 166 -1.64 8.68 22.24
N GLU A 167 -0.39 8.23 22.28
CA GLU A 167 0.71 8.72 21.47
C GLU A 167 1.20 7.62 20.53
N PHE A 168 1.48 8.01 19.28
CA PHE A 168 1.98 7.15 18.22
C PHE A 168 3.43 7.47 17.91
N ILE A 169 4.30 6.46 18.00
CA ILE A 169 5.69 6.54 17.59
C ILE A 169 5.86 5.73 16.32
N TYR A 170 6.40 6.35 15.30
CA TYR A 170 6.63 5.75 14.00
C TYR A 170 8.12 5.47 13.78
N GLU A 171 8.38 4.55 12.86
CA GLU A 171 9.70 4.33 12.30
C GLU A 171 9.59 4.14 10.77
N PRO A 172 10.66 4.40 10.01
CA PRO A 172 10.67 4.08 8.58
C PRO A 172 10.41 2.61 8.33
N ASN A 173 9.73 2.31 7.23
CA ASN A 173 9.64 0.92 6.79
C ASN A 173 11.03 0.37 6.47
N VAL A 174 11.28 -0.85 6.94
CA VAL A 174 12.49 -1.61 6.65
C VAL A 174 12.10 -2.95 6.06
N ILE A 175 12.68 -3.31 4.93
CA ILE A 175 12.43 -4.60 4.27
C ILE A 175 13.73 -5.39 4.16
N SER A 176 13.61 -6.72 4.07
CA SER A 176 14.75 -7.60 3.73
C SER A 176 14.67 -8.13 2.32
N SER A 177 13.49 -8.05 1.71
CA SER A 177 13.21 -8.68 0.44
C SER A 177 12.25 -7.84 -0.40
N MET A 178 12.26 -8.06 -1.71
CA MET A 178 11.33 -7.45 -2.64
C MET A 178 10.96 -8.44 -3.74
N VAL A 179 9.81 -8.24 -4.36
CA VAL A 179 9.40 -9.01 -5.53
C VAL A 179 10.24 -8.57 -6.72
N SER A 180 10.83 -9.52 -7.45
CA SER A 180 11.63 -9.25 -8.65
C SER A 180 10.82 -8.49 -9.72
N ALA A 181 11.53 -7.80 -10.61
CA ALA A 181 10.88 -7.01 -11.67
C ALA A 181 9.99 -7.86 -12.58
N ASP A 182 10.35 -9.15 -12.78
CA ASP A 182 9.54 -10.13 -13.51
C ASP A 182 8.40 -10.74 -12.69
N ARG A 183 8.28 -10.38 -11.42
CA ARG A 183 7.27 -10.84 -10.45
C ARG A 183 7.24 -12.34 -10.16
N LYS A 184 8.28 -13.07 -10.55
CA LYS A 184 8.34 -14.54 -10.40
C LYS A 184 8.98 -14.99 -9.10
N THR A 185 9.84 -14.16 -8.52
CA THR A 185 10.62 -14.51 -7.35
C THR A 185 10.64 -13.40 -6.30
N VAL A 186 10.97 -13.79 -5.08
CA VAL A 186 11.31 -12.86 -4.01
C VAL A 186 12.83 -12.81 -3.92
N GLN A 187 13.40 -11.62 -4.08
CA GLN A 187 14.84 -11.39 -4.04
C GLN A 187 15.24 -10.51 -2.86
N SER A 188 16.54 -10.47 -2.54
CA SER A 188 17.06 -9.59 -1.51
C SER A 188 16.80 -8.13 -1.83
N ALA A 189 16.44 -7.35 -0.80
CA ALA A 189 16.35 -5.88 -0.93
C ALA A 189 17.74 -5.23 -1.12
N HIS A 190 18.78 -5.88 -0.67
CA HIS A 190 20.16 -5.49 -0.90
C HIS A 190 20.76 -6.33 -2.04
N LEU A 191 20.89 -5.74 -3.21
CA LEU A 191 21.47 -6.40 -4.38
C LEU A 191 22.98 -6.24 -4.36
N PRO A 192 23.75 -7.33 -4.62
CA PRO A 192 25.22 -7.34 -4.46
C PRO A 192 25.97 -6.65 -5.60
N TYR A 193 25.29 -6.04 -6.55
CA TYR A 193 25.92 -5.44 -7.73
C TYR A 193 26.33 -3.99 -7.47
N PRO A 194 27.57 -3.57 -7.81
CA PRO A 194 27.99 -2.19 -7.69
C PRO A 194 27.07 -1.22 -8.42
N GLY A 195 26.70 -0.14 -7.73
CA GLY A 195 25.83 0.90 -8.30
C GLY A 195 24.33 0.57 -8.33
N THR A 196 23.91 -0.56 -7.74
CA THR A 196 22.46 -0.81 -7.51
C THR A 196 21.98 -0.06 -6.28
N PRO A 197 20.74 0.47 -6.29
CA PRO A 197 20.14 1.07 -5.10
C PRO A 197 20.04 0.09 -3.94
N ASP A 198 20.20 0.58 -2.72
CA ASP A 198 19.87 -0.16 -1.51
C ASP A 198 18.38 0.04 -1.18
N TYR A 199 17.58 -0.99 -1.44
CA TYR A 199 16.12 -0.96 -1.25
C TYR A 199 15.69 -1.24 0.19
N THR A 200 16.63 -1.38 1.15
CA THR A 200 16.31 -1.68 2.57
C THR A 200 15.29 -0.70 3.17
N TYR A 201 15.32 0.57 2.75
CA TYR A 201 14.40 1.62 3.15
C TYR A 201 13.56 2.09 1.95
N PRO A 202 12.51 1.35 1.56
CA PRO A 202 11.79 1.64 0.31
C PRO A 202 10.93 2.89 0.37
N GLY A 203 10.61 3.38 1.58
CA GLY A 203 9.77 4.53 1.84
C GLY A 203 8.64 4.25 2.82
N GLY A 204 7.91 5.31 3.17
CA GLY A 204 6.78 5.27 4.10
C GLY A 204 7.17 4.98 5.54
N LEU A 205 6.13 4.82 6.37
CA LEU A 205 6.24 4.62 7.82
C LEU A 205 5.45 3.39 8.28
N ARG A 206 5.86 2.85 9.43
CA ARG A 206 5.10 1.88 10.21
C ARG A 206 5.06 2.31 11.68
N ILE A 207 4.09 1.79 12.41
CA ILE A 207 4.00 2.00 13.87
C ILE A 207 5.13 1.25 14.55
N LYS A 208 5.87 1.96 15.41
CA LYS A 208 6.87 1.37 16.31
C LYS A 208 6.28 1.13 17.69
N GLU A 209 5.64 2.17 18.25
CA GLU A 209 5.04 2.10 19.58
C GLU A 209 3.69 2.83 19.62
N ILE A 210 2.81 2.33 20.50
CA ILE A 210 1.59 3.01 20.92
C ILE A 210 1.63 3.13 22.43
N ASN A 211 1.67 4.37 22.93
CA ASN A 211 1.75 4.70 24.35
C ASN A 211 0.44 5.31 24.82
N ASN A 212 -0.16 4.75 25.87
CA ASN A 212 -1.35 5.32 26.50
C ASN A 212 -0.98 5.94 27.85
N TYR A 213 -1.50 7.12 28.07
CA TYR A 213 -1.28 7.92 29.27
C TYR A 213 -2.62 8.24 29.94
N ASP A 214 -2.61 8.36 31.25
CA ASP A 214 -3.76 8.83 32.02
C ASP A 214 -3.94 10.35 31.92
N SER A 215 -4.88 10.90 32.72
CA SER A 215 -5.15 12.33 32.79
C SER A 215 -4.03 13.16 33.48
N ASN A 216 -3.11 12.52 34.18
CA ASN A 216 -1.96 13.12 34.82
C ASN A 216 -0.68 13.01 33.99
N ASP A 217 -0.82 12.50 32.73
CA ASP A 217 0.28 12.22 31.82
C ASP A 217 1.22 11.10 32.29
N GLU A 218 0.72 10.19 33.15
CA GLU A 218 1.44 9.00 33.55
C GLU A 218 1.25 7.87 32.54
N LEU A 219 2.35 7.21 32.16
CA LEU A 219 2.33 6.11 31.21
C LEU A 219 1.62 4.88 31.80
N LEU A 220 0.47 4.53 31.24
CA LEU A 220 -0.31 3.34 31.62
C LEU A 220 0.16 2.10 30.89
N THR A 221 0.28 2.19 29.58
CA THR A 221 0.69 1.06 28.72
C THR A 221 1.59 1.53 27.59
N ARG A 222 2.59 0.73 27.30
CA ARG A 222 3.44 0.86 26.10
C ARG A 222 3.35 -0.42 25.32
N LYS A 223 2.80 -0.34 24.12
CA LYS A 223 2.78 -1.44 23.18
C LYS A 223 3.84 -1.20 22.11
N HIS A 224 4.80 -2.11 21.99
CA HIS A 224 5.88 -2.05 21.01
C HIS A 224 5.69 -3.12 19.94
N TYR A 225 5.95 -2.78 18.68
CA TYR A 225 5.86 -3.66 17.54
C TYR A 225 7.24 -3.91 16.92
N TYR A 226 7.59 -5.19 16.75
CA TYR A 226 8.80 -5.61 16.05
C TYR A 226 8.42 -6.35 14.77
N TYR A 227 9.11 -6.04 13.69
CA TYR A 227 8.81 -6.53 12.34
C TYR A 227 9.95 -7.41 11.83
N THR A 228 10.34 -8.41 12.60
CA THR A 228 11.52 -9.24 12.37
C THR A 228 11.15 -10.70 12.11
N LYS A 229 12.01 -11.41 11.36
CA LYS A 229 11.83 -12.85 11.08
C LYS A 229 12.01 -13.67 12.35
N GLU A 230 12.93 -13.24 13.22
CA GLU A 230 13.27 -13.88 14.49
C GLU A 230 13.16 -12.86 15.62
N PHE A 231 12.73 -13.34 16.76
CA PHE A 231 12.59 -12.53 17.97
C PHE A 231 12.82 -13.40 19.20
N THR A 232 13.57 -12.87 20.16
CA THR A 232 13.67 -13.42 21.51
C THR A 232 13.55 -12.27 22.53
N PRO A 233 13.17 -12.53 23.79
CA PRO A 233 13.09 -11.48 24.83
C PRO A 233 14.39 -10.70 25.02
N THR A 234 15.53 -11.31 24.73
CA THR A 234 16.88 -10.71 24.84
C THR A 234 17.35 -10.05 23.54
N THR A 235 16.95 -10.59 22.39
CA THR A 235 17.33 -10.06 21.07
C THR A 235 16.07 -9.59 20.37
N LYS A 236 15.68 -8.35 20.62
CA LYS A 236 14.43 -7.74 20.11
C LYS A 236 14.53 -7.26 18.68
N GLY A 237 15.68 -7.29 18.07
CA GLY A 237 15.92 -6.88 16.69
C GLY A 237 16.35 -8.04 15.81
N GLY A 238 16.48 -7.82 14.52
CA GLY A 238 16.94 -8.81 13.56
C GLY A 238 16.60 -8.44 12.12
N VAL A 239 16.71 -9.45 11.24
CA VAL A 239 16.35 -9.28 9.83
C VAL A 239 14.86 -9.00 9.71
N SER A 240 14.51 -7.94 8.97
CA SER A 240 13.11 -7.58 8.75
C SER A 240 12.33 -8.70 8.07
N SER A 241 11.07 -8.87 8.48
CA SER A 241 10.10 -9.77 7.83
C SER A 241 9.39 -9.13 6.63
N GLY A 242 9.72 -7.86 6.32
CA GLY A 242 9.09 -7.06 5.28
C GLY A 242 9.50 -7.48 3.88
N ILE A 243 8.51 -7.54 3.00
CA ILE A 243 8.67 -7.78 1.57
C ILE A 243 7.98 -6.65 0.81
N LEU A 244 8.74 -5.94 -0.03
CA LEU A 244 8.16 -4.95 -0.95
C LEU A 244 7.51 -5.68 -2.13
N SER A 245 6.29 -5.30 -2.47
CA SER A 245 5.48 -5.98 -3.49
C SER A 245 5.98 -5.79 -4.94
N PHE A 246 7.02 -5.00 -5.15
CA PHE A 246 7.58 -4.68 -6.47
C PHE A 246 9.06 -4.28 -6.36
N THR A 247 9.78 -4.31 -7.46
CA THR A 247 11.09 -3.67 -7.57
C THR A 247 10.90 -2.23 -8.04
N PRO A 248 11.31 -1.21 -7.27
CA PRO A 248 11.22 0.18 -7.73
C PRO A 248 12.03 0.39 -9.00
N GLN A 249 11.35 0.80 -10.05
CA GLN A 249 11.96 1.10 -11.34
C GLN A 249 11.22 2.27 -12.00
N TYR A 250 11.93 3.32 -12.34
CA TYR A 250 11.36 4.55 -12.89
C TYR A 250 11.81 4.84 -14.31
N LEU A 251 12.96 4.27 -14.69
CA LEU A 251 13.50 4.39 -16.04
C LEU A 251 13.36 3.05 -16.75
N TRP A 252 12.71 3.07 -17.89
CA TRP A 252 12.55 1.96 -18.79
C TRP A 252 13.30 2.28 -20.08
N GLY A 253 14.41 1.60 -20.32
CA GLY A 253 15.23 1.79 -21.53
C GLY A 253 14.75 0.92 -22.65
N TRP A 254 14.67 1.49 -23.83
CA TRP A 254 14.40 0.81 -25.09
C TRP A 254 15.52 1.14 -26.01
N GLN A 255 16.21 0.12 -26.49
CA GLN A 255 17.23 0.31 -27.52
C GLN A 255 16.56 0.11 -28.88
N LEU A 256 16.25 1.20 -29.55
CA LEU A 256 15.93 1.18 -30.97
C LEU A 256 17.24 1.30 -31.72
N TYR A 257 17.68 0.21 -32.37
CA TYR A 257 18.73 0.27 -33.36
C TYR A 257 18.14 0.88 -34.63
N ASN A 258 18.37 2.15 -34.87
CA ASN A 258 18.24 2.71 -36.20
C ASN A 258 19.58 2.48 -36.93
N LEU A 259 19.69 1.38 -37.63
CA LEU A 259 20.73 1.17 -38.63
C LEU A 259 20.41 2.07 -39.83
N LEU A 260 20.62 3.37 -39.67
CA LEU A 260 20.87 4.22 -40.85
C LEU A 260 22.31 3.94 -41.25
N LYS A 261 22.50 2.90 -42.04
CA LYS A 261 23.70 2.78 -42.87
C LYS A 261 23.70 3.99 -43.79
N SER A 262 24.44 5.00 -43.40
CA SER A 262 24.83 6.01 -44.35
C SER A 262 25.52 5.28 -45.51
N GLN A 263 25.00 5.42 -46.73
CA GLN A 263 25.61 4.86 -47.93
C GLN A 263 27.02 5.37 -48.18
N ASN A 264 27.51 6.31 -47.36
CA ASN A 264 28.79 6.99 -47.47
C ASN A 264 29.75 6.75 -46.30
N GLY A 265 29.56 5.66 -45.50
CA GLY A 265 30.56 5.33 -44.47
C GLY A 265 30.60 6.29 -43.26
N GLY A 266 29.52 7.03 -42.98
CA GLY A 266 29.39 7.87 -41.80
C GLY A 266 29.12 7.03 -40.51
N PRO A 267 29.33 7.64 -39.34
CA PRO A 267 29.12 6.93 -38.08
C PRO A 267 27.70 6.42 -37.91
N GLU A 268 27.57 5.21 -37.36
CA GLU A 268 26.29 4.65 -36.95
C GLU A 268 25.76 5.45 -35.76
N TYR A 269 24.56 6.01 -35.86
CA TYR A 269 23.87 6.66 -34.76
C TYR A 269 22.88 5.71 -34.09
N TYR A 270 23.03 5.53 -32.79
CA TYR A 270 22.09 4.78 -31.96
C TYR A 270 21.16 5.76 -31.24
N THR A 271 19.87 5.60 -31.38
CA THR A 271 18.91 6.36 -30.60
C THR A 271 18.43 5.49 -29.45
N LEU A 272 18.70 5.88 -28.21
CA LEU A 272 18.11 5.27 -27.04
C LEU A 272 16.84 6.03 -26.68
N ASN A 273 15.71 5.36 -26.71
CA ASN A 273 14.47 5.88 -26.18
C ASN A 273 14.32 5.40 -24.74
N ALA A 274 14.11 6.31 -23.82
CA ALA A 274 13.84 6.03 -22.43
C ALA A 274 12.46 6.55 -22.04
N ILE A 275 11.72 5.75 -21.29
CA ILE A 275 10.47 6.15 -20.67
C ILE A 275 10.74 6.34 -19.18
N MET A 276 10.49 7.54 -18.67
CA MET A 276 10.49 7.80 -17.24
C MET A 276 9.06 7.84 -16.71
N SER A 277 8.85 7.22 -15.56
CA SER A 277 7.59 7.24 -14.85
C SER A 277 7.73 7.93 -13.51
N GLN A 278 6.71 8.69 -13.10
CA GLN A 278 6.64 9.26 -11.75
C GLN A 278 6.25 8.21 -10.70
N ALA A 279 5.64 7.09 -11.12
CA ALA A 279 5.25 6.01 -10.25
C ALA A 279 6.04 4.74 -10.60
N SER A 280 6.74 4.19 -9.61
CA SER A 280 7.44 2.91 -9.76
C SER A 280 6.52 1.71 -9.63
N ASN A 281 5.38 1.92 -8.99
CA ASN A 281 4.36 0.90 -8.86
C ASN A 281 3.23 1.24 -9.83
N PRO A 282 3.16 0.56 -10.95
CA PRO A 282 1.99 0.67 -11.80
C PRO A 282 0.78 0.23 -10.97
N LEU A 283 -0.26 1.05 -10.95
CA LEU A 283 -1.57 0.76 -10.33
C LEU A 283 -2.18 -0.58 -10.80
N TRP A 284 -1.60 -1.18 -11.78
CA TRP A 284 -1.89 -2.41 -12.49
C TRP A 284 -1.66 -3.67 -11.65
N TYR A 285 -0.79 -3.62 -10.66
CA TYR A 285 -0.47 -4.81 -9.85
C TYR A 285 -1.43 -5.01 -8.68
N ASN A 286 -2.63 -4.56 -8.77
CA ASN A 286 -3.78 -4.90 -7.91
C ASN A 286 -3.40 -5.31 -6.48
N SER A 287 -2.47 -4.55 -5.88
CA SER A 287 -1.92 -4.84 -4.57
C SER A 287 -2.84 -4.37 -3.43
N ARG A 288 -4.08 -3.97 -3.72
CA ARG A 288 -4.99 -3.33 -2.75
C ARG A 288 -4.39 -2.14 -1.99
N GLY A 289 -3.35 -1.52 -2.56
CA GLY A 289 -2.59 -0.46 -1.88
C GLY A 289 -1.58 -0.99 -0.85
N GLU A 290 -1.41 -2.29 -0.72
CA GLU A 290 -0.41 -2.90 0.15
C GLU A 290 0.93 -2.97 -0.57
N TYR A 291 1.78 -1.98 -0.31
CA TYR A 291 3.12 -1.94 -0.92
C TYR A 291 4.12 -2.83 -0.19
N ILE A 292 3.99 -2.97 1.13
CA ILE A 292 4.89 -3.76 1.96
C ILE A 292 4.05 -4.71 2.81
N GLY A 293 4.30 -6.02 2.67
CA GLY A 293 3.78 -7.05 3.55
C GLY A 293 4.81 -7.46 4.57
N TYR A 294 4.44 -7.51 5.85
CA TYR A 294 5.26 -8.10 6.91
C TYR A 294 4.77 -9.51 7.19
N SER A 295 5.61 -10.51 6.91
CA SER A 295 5.24 -11.92 7.15
C SER A 295 5.19 -12.28 8.64
N LYS A 296 5.86 -11.49 9.49
CA LYS A 296 5.85 -11.67 10.94
C LYS A 296 5.86 -10.31 11.64
N VAL A 297 4.96 -10.14 12.61
CA VAL A 297 4.87 -8.96 13.49
C VAL A 297 4.79 -9.44 14.92
N ILE A 298 5.64 -8.91 15.77
CA ILE A 298 5.68 -9.23 17.20
C ILE A 298 5.14 -8.02 17.98
N GLU A 299 4.18 -8.27 18.84
CA GLU A 299 3.57 -7.27 19.73
C GLU A 299 3.98 -7.55 21.17
N CYS A 300 4.56 -6.54 21.83
CA CYS A 300 5.02 -6.62 23.21
C CYS A 300 4.40 -5.52 24.05
N ASN A 301 4.05 -5.83 25.30
CA ASN A 301 3.85 -4.81 26.33
C ASN A 301 5.17 -4.59 27.09
N GLU A 302 5.65 -3.34 27.11
CA GLU A 302 6.94 -2.99 27.71
C GLU A 302 6.78 -1.89 28.76
N ASP A 303 7.65 -1.93 29.77
CA ASP A 303 7.79 -0.85 30.73
C ASP A 303 8.56 0.36 30.11
N LYS A 304 8.74 1.42 30.89
CA LYS A 304 9.50 2.62 30.47
C LYS A 304 10.97 2.33 30.10
N ASN A 305 11.52 1.21 30.57
CA ASN A 305 12.90 0.80 30.30
C ASN A 305 12.98 -0.20 29.13
N GLY A 306 11.86 -0.54 28.51
CA GLY A 306 11.78 -1.52 27.43
C GLY A 306 11.81 -2.98 27.89
N LYS A 307 11.56 -3.26 29.17
CA LYS A 307 11.44 -4.63 29.69
C LYS A 307 10.02 -5.15 29.42
N LEU A 308 9.91 -6.40 28.99
CA LEU A 308 8.62 -7.07 28.81
C LEU A 308 7.87 -7.19 30.13
N ILE A 309 6.60 -6.87 30.13
CA ILE A 309 5.71 -6.93 31.31
C ILE A 309 4.98 -8.28 31.33
N ASP A 310 4.27 -8.62 30.24
CA ASP A 310 3.32 -9.75 30.17
C ASP A 310 3.73 -10.83 29.16
N GLY A 311 4.95 -10.76 28.62
CA GLY A 311 5.36 -11.59 27.49
C GLY A 311 5.14 -10.90 26.14
N TYR A 312 4.93 -11.69 25.10
CA TYR A 312 4.76 -11.16 23.74
C TYR A 312 3.89 -12.06 22.87
N THR A 313 3.35 -11.46 21.82
CA THR A 313 2.55 -12.18 20.81
C THR A 313 3.22 -12.10 19.45
N VAL A 314 3.38 -13.23 18.79
CA VAL A 314 3.88 -13.33 17.41
C VAL A 314 2.70 -13.56 16.47
N HIS A 315 2.52 -12.67 15.51
CA HIS A 315 1.56 -12.79 14.43
C HIS A 315 2.28 -13.17 13.14
N THR A 316 1.83 -14.24 12.46
CA THR A 316 2.36 -14.66 11.17
C THR A 316 1.31 -14.49 10.09
N PHE A 317 1.70 -13.83 8.99
CA PHE A 317 0.81 -13.51 7.88
C PHE A 317 1.29 -14.15 6.58
N SER A 318 0.33 -14.50 5.70
CA SER A 318 0.66 -14.87 4.33
C SER A 318 1.28 -13.67 3.59
N ASN A 319 2.31 -13.90 2.81
CA ASN A 319 3.03 -12.90 2.06
C ASN A 319 3.54 -13.50 0.74
N PHE A 320 4.26 -12.72 -0.06
CA PHE A 320 4.87 -13.23 -1.28
C PHE A 320 5.78 -14.44 -0.99
N GLY A 321 5.69 -15.45 -1.84
CA GLY A 321 6.38 -16.72 -1.72
C GLY A 321 5.66 -17.82 -2.48
N PRO A 322 6.05 -19.10 -2.34
CA PRO A 322 5.41 -20.21 -3.01
C PRO A 322 3.89 -20.26 -2.78
N GLY A 323 3.12 -20.31 -3.86
CA GLY A 323 1.65 -20.30 -3.83
C GLY A 323 0.97 -18.92 -3.66
N TYR A 324 1.76 -17.85 -3.40
CA TYR A 324 1.27 -16.49 -3.18
C TYR A 324 1.79 -15.47 -4.20
N MET A 325 2.69 -15.89 -5.11
CA MET A 325 3.17 -15.05 -6.22
C MET A 325 2.05 -14.79 -7.20
N ASP A 326 2.15 -13.67 -7.92
CA ASP A 326 1.23 -13.37 -9.02
C ASP A 326 1.50 -14.29 -10.21
N GLU A 327 0.50 -14.46 -11.07
CA GLU A 327 0.58 -15.34 -12.23
C GLU A 327 0.89 -14.52 -13.49
N ASP A 328 1.65 -15.11 -14.41
CA ASP A 328 1.97 -14.49 -15.70
C ASP A 328 0.68 -14.09 -16.46
N PRO A 329 0.75 -13.07 -17.30
CA PRO A 329 -0.35 -12.75 -18.20
C PRO A 329 -0.61 -13.93 -19.15
N ILE A 330 -1.88 -14.13 -19.52
CA ILE A 330 -2.29 -15.21 -20.44
C ILE A 330 -1.74 -14.96 -21.85
N ALA A 331 -1.74 -13.71 -22.26
CA ALA A 331 -1.19 -13.29 -23.54
C ALA A 331 -0.54 -11.91 -23.38
N MET A 332 0.58 -11.73 -24.06
CA MET A 332 1.25 -10.45 -24.19
C MET A 332 1.04 -9.91 -25.59
N LEU A 333 0.58 -8.67 -25.69
CA LEU A 333 0.49 -7.96 -26.95
C LEU A 333 1.80 -7.19 -27.16
N ASN A 334 2.69 -7.79 -27.95
CA ASN A 334 3.90 -7.13 -28.44
C ASN A 334 3.71 -6.89 -29.93
N ASN A 335 2.87 -5.94 -30.32
CA ASN A 335 2.71 -5.62 -31.73
C ASN A 335 3.69 -4.54 -32.15
N LYS A 336 4.64 -4.97 -32.97
CA LYS A 336 5.40 -4.08 -33.85
C LYS A 336 4.45 -3.60 -34.94
N PHE A 337 4.01 -2.35 -34.89
CA PHE A 337 3.51 -1.71 -36.06
C PHE A 337 4.70 -1.24 -36.90
N SER A 338 4.93 -1.94 -38.01
CA SER A 338 5.83 -1.73 -39.14
C SER A 338 7.34 -1.71 -38.86
N ARG A 339 7.97 -2.60 -39.63
CA ARG A 339 9.40 -2.86 -39.87
C ARG A 339 10.17 -3.60 -38.80
N GLU A 340 10.90 -4.58 -39.30
CA GLU A 340 11.75 -5.54 -38.61
C GLU A 340 12.84 -4.89 -37.74
N TYR A 341 12.50 -4.61 -36.47
CA TYR A 341 13.51 -4.32 -35.45
C TYR A 341 13.28 -5.25 -34.27
N PRO A 342 14.23 -6.14 -33.95
CA PRO A 342 14.13 -6.93 -32.74
C PRO A 342 14.21 -5.99 -31.53
N PRO A 343 13.34 -6.10 -30.54
CA PRO A 343 13.54 -5.44 -29.28
C PRO A 343 14.74 -6.11 -28.57
N HIS A 344 15.93 -5.52 -28.68
CA HIS A 344 17.04 -5.94 -27.89
C HIS A 344 16.90 -5.37 -26.49
N VAL A 345 16.66 -6.31 -25.55
CA VAL A 345 17.01 -6.24 -24.15
C VAL A 345 16.50 -5.02 -23.39
N GLY A 346 15.19 -4.88 -23.34
CA GLY A 346 14.53 -4.43 -22.15
C GLY A 346 14.23 -5.68 -21.33
N THR A 347 14.03 -5.57 -20.04
CA THR A 347 13.38 -6.63 -19.31
C THR A 347 12.13 -7.06 -20.09
N PRO A 348 11.80 -8.35 -20.22
CA PRO A 348 10.65 -8.84 -20.98
C PRO A 348 9.31 -8.29 -20.44
N TYR A 349 9.37 -7.57 -19.36
CA TYR A 349 8.28 -6.96 -18.64
C TYR A 349 8.35 -5.45 -18.81
N SER A 350 7.65 -4.97 -19.81
CA SER A 350 7.28 -3.56 -19.92
C SER A 350 6.57 -3.13 -18.66
N PRO A 351 6.67 -1.83 -18.22
CA PRO A 351 5.83 -1.29 -17.15
C PRO A 351 4.34 -1.52 -17.39
N TYR A 352 3.99 -1.93 -18.59
CA TYR A 352 2.64 -2.11 -19.08
C TYR A 352 2.21 -3.58 -19.20
N THR A 353 2.95 -4.52 -18.62
CA THR A 353 2.54 -5.93 -18.65
C THR A 353 1.75 -6.27 -17.40
N PRO A 354 0.43 -6.36 -17.48
CA PRO A 354 -0.38 -6.74 -16.34
C PRO A 354 -0.19 -8.23 -16.00
N CYS A 355 -0.40 -8.60 -14.76
CA CYS A 355 -0.37 -9.98 -14.29
C CYS A 355 -1.68 -10.34 -13.57
N SER A 356 -2.01 -11.63 -13.50
CA SER A 356 -3.14 -12.09 -12.70
C SER A 356 -2.75 -12.08 -11.22
N SER A 357 -3.25 -11.09 -10.49
CA SER A 357 -2.83 -10.87 -9.09
C SER A 357 -3.41 -11.91 -8.13
N ASN A 358 -2.56 -12.41 -7.22
CA ASN A 358 -2.94 -13.21 -6.06
C ASN A 358 -2.98 -12.37 -4.76
N ALA A 359 -3.14 -11.05 -4.85
CA ALA A 359 -3.21 -10.14 -3.69
C ALA A 359 -4.27 -10.56 -2.66
N LEU A 360 -5.39 -11.16 -3.10
CA LEU A 360 -6.43 -11.65 -2.21
C LEU A 360 -6.00 -12.78 -1.28
N LYS A 361 -4.90 -13.47 -1.59
CA LYS A 361 -4.32 -14.52 -0.74
C LYS A 361 -3.31 -14.00 0.27
N ARG A 362 -2.83 -12.75 0.12
CA ARG A 362 -1.79 -12.15 0.96
C ARG A 362 -2.39 -11.32 2.09
N GLY A 363 -1.64 -11.17 3.20
CA GLY A 363 -2.07 -10.42 4.38
C GLY A 363 -3.06 -11.19 5.28
N MET A 364 -3.25 -12.50 5.05
CA MET A 364 -4.09 -13.34 5.90
C MET A 364 -3.32 -13.75 7.15
N LEU A 365 -3.92 -13.67 8.33
CA LEU A 365 -3.33 -14.14 9.59
C LEU A 365 -3.29 -15.69 9.57
N LEU A 366 -2.10 -16.26 9.56
CA LEU A 366 -1.89 -17.72 9.53
C LEU A 366 -1.71 -18.32 10.92
N SER A 367 -0.99 -17.61 11.80
CA SER A 367 -0.87 -18.00 13.21
C SER A 367 -0.76 -16.80 14.13
N LYS A 368 -1.18 -17.01 15.38
CA LYS A 368 -0.97 -16.10 16.50
C LYS A 368 -0.44 -16.94 17.66
N GLU A 369 0.78 -16.63 18.12
CA GLU A 369 1.46 -17.36 19.16
C GLU A 369 1.75 -16.44 20.34
N GLN A 370 1.32 -16.82 21.53
CA GLN A 370 1.53 -16.06 22.76
C GLN A 370 2.59 -16.72 23.60
N PHE A 371 3.55 -15.93 24.06
CA PHE A 371 4.71 -16.35 24.83
C PHE A 371 4.74 -15.62 26.17
N ASP A 372 5.30 -16.27 27.19
CA ASP A 372 5.68 -15.58 28.44
C ASP A 372 6.96 -14.75 28.27
N CYS A 373 7.37 -14.04 29.34
CA CYS A 373 8.59 -13.23 29.32
C CYS A 373 9.88 -14.06 29.20
N ALA A 374 9.84 -15.35 29.45
CA ALA A 374 10.98 -16.27 29.29
C ALA A 374 11.09 -16.85 27.87
N GLY A 375 10.04 -16.69 27.06
CA GLY A 375 9.97 -17.20 25.70
C GLY A 375 9.31 -18.58 25.57
N HIS A 376 8.63 -19.07 26.61
CA HIS A 376 7.85 -20.29 26.54
C HIS A 376 6.49 -20.01 25.93
N VAL A 377 6.08 -20.81 24.95
CA VAL A 377 4.77 -20.70 24.33
C VAL A 377 3.67 -21.09 25.34
N LYS A 378 2.64 -20.25 25.45
CA LYS A 378 1.45 -20.50 26.29
C LYS A 378 0.22 -20.82 25.48
N GLN A 379 0.08 -20.20 24.31
CA GLN A 379 -1.05 -20.44 23.42
C GLN A 379 -0.61 -20.27 21.97
N LYS A 380 -1.14 -21.13 21.09
CA LYS A 380 -0.98 -21.03 19.64
C LYS A 380 -2.35 -21.13 18.97
N GLU A 381 -2.67 -20.14 18.13
CA GLU A 381 -3.84 -20.16 17.27
C GLU A 381 -3.37 -20.33 15.81
N LEU A 382 -3.98 -21.25 15.09
CA LEU A 382 -3.74 -21.49 13.67
C LEU A 382 -5.02 -21.20 12.90
N PHE A 383 -4.90 -20.56 11.75
CA PHE A 383 -6.02 -20.11 10.93
C PHE A 383 -5.89 -20.65 9.51
N GLU A 384 -6.95 -21.32 9.04
CA GLU A 384 -7.05 -21.78 7.67
C GLU A 384 -8.20 -21.08 6.96
N TYR A 385 -8.02 -20.76 5.70
CA TYR A 385 -8.99 -20.00 4.92
C TYR A 385 -9.37 -20.74 3.65
N THR A 386 -10.64 -20.68 3.31
CA THR A 386 -11.15 -21.22 2.05
C THR A 386 -11.71 -20.11 1.18
N PRO A 387 -11.27 -19.99 -0.08
CA PRO A 387 -11.85 -19.04 -1.01
C PRO A 387 -13.22 -19.54 -1.47
N ILE A 388 -14.24 -18.69 -1.31
CA ILE A 388 -15.61 -18.96 -1.78
C ILE A 388 -15.99 -17.98 -2.89
N GLN A 389 -16.93 -18.43 -3.75
CA GLN A 389 -17.39 -17.68 -4.93
C GLN A 389 -16.19 -17.19 -5.77
N LYS A 390 -15.33 -18.12 -6.14
CA LYS A 390 -14.25 -17.84 -7.07
C LYS A 390 -14.85 -17.44 -8.41
N ASP A 391 -14.54 -16.22 -8.82
CA ASP A 391 -14.87 -15.70 -10.15
C ASP A 391 -13.68 -14.92 -10.69
N SER A 392 -13.63 -14.73 -11.98
CA SER A 392 -12.59 -13.97 -12.64
C SER A 392 -13.10 -13.34 -13.92
N ILE A 393 -12.68 -12.13 -14.18
CA ILE A 393 -12.95 -11.43 -15.43
C ILE A 393 -11.66 -11.41 -16.24
N LEU A 394 -11.74 -11.81 -17.49
CA LEU A 394 -10.65 -11.67 -18.44
C LEU A 394 -10.58 -10.21 -18.88
N ILE A 395 -9.44 -9.58 -18.61
CA ILE A 395 -9.17 -8.19 -19.00
C ILE A 395 -8.05 -8.19 -20.03
N THR A 396 -8.29 -7.49 -21.13
CA THR A 396 -7.23 -7.16 -22.10
C THR A 396 -6.95 -5.67 -21.99
N GLU A 397 -5.73 -5.34 -21.69
CA GLU A 397 -5.27 -3.97 -21.54
C GLU A 397 -4.29 -3.64 -22.66
N ILE A 398 -4.51 -2.50 -23.31
CA ILE A 398 -3.67 -2.03 -24.41
C ILE A 398 -3.31 -0.58 -24.13
N THR A 399 -2.01 -0.31 -24.02
CA THR A 399 -1.47 1.03 -23.97
C THR A 399 -0.74 1.34 -25.26
N THR A 400 -1.06 2.45 -25.89
CA THR A 400 -0.36 2.93 -27.08
C THR A 400 0.53 4.11 -26.72
N THR A 401 1.74 4.11 -27.21
CA THR A 401 2.64 5.27 -27.10
C THR A 401 3.08 5.69 -28.50
N ASN A 402 3.21 6.99 -28.69
CA ASN A 402 3.77 7.56 -29.91
C ASN A 402 5.24 7.88 -29.65
N VAL A 403 6.12 7.42 -30.51
CA VAL A 403 7.52 7.81 -30.51
C VAL A 403 7.78 8.64 -31.76
N MET A 404 8.30 9.83 -31.61
CA MET A 404 8.73 10.65 -32.75
C MET A 404 10.02 10.08 -33.33
N ASP A 405 10.01 9.81 -34.64
CA ASP A 405 11.24 9.56 -35.38
C ASP A 405 11.80 10.89 -35.89
N TYR A 406 12.84 11.36 -35.24
CA TYR A 406 13.49 12.65 -35.55
C TYR A 406 14.24 12.65 -36.90
N ASN A 407 14.45 11.49 -37.51
CA ASN A 407 15.27 11.35 -38.71
C ASN A 407 14.46 11.06 -39.98
N SER A 408 13.16 11.17 -39.93
CA SER A 408 12.31 10.97 -41.11
C SER A 408 12.07 12.32 -41.79
N ASP A 409 12.62 12.50 -42.99
CA ASP A 409 12.28 13.61 -43.89
C ASP A 409 10.83 13.54 -44.40
N ASP A 410 10.13 12.48 -44.06
CA ASP A 410 8.72 12.27 -44.40
C ASP A 410 7.84 12.56 -43.16
N PRO A 411 7.12 13.67 -43.14
CA PRO A 411 6.24 14.03 -42.03
C PRO A 411 5.08 13.04 -41.82
N THR A 412 4.82 12.13 -42.76
CA THR A 412 3.80 11.10 -42.61
C THR A 412 4.29 9.84 -41.90
N LEU A 413 5.63 9.66 -41.79
CA LEU A 413 6.28 8.54 -41.13
C LEU A 413 6.85 8.92 -39.75
N GLY A 414 6.73 10.17 -39.31
CA GLY A 414 7.33 10.73 -38.09
C GLY A 414 6.78 10.20 -36.79
N PHE A 415 5.79 9.29 -36.79
CA PHE A 415 5.23 8.72 -35.57
C PHE A 415 5.24 7.20 -35.64
N LEU A 416 6.13 6.60 -34.87
CA LEU A 416 6.04 5.18 -34.55
C LEU A 416 5.06 4.99 -33.40
N ARG A 417 4.00 4.24 -33.63
CA ARG A 417 3.06 3.85 -32.60
C ARG A 417 3.41 2.47 -32.10
N PHE A 418 3.67 2.38 -30.80
CA PHE A 418 3.86 1.11 -30.13
C PHE A 418 2.60 0.79 -29.30
N ALA A 419 2.09 -0.41 -29.46
CA ALA A 419 1.04 -0.94 -28.61
C ALA A 419 1.66 -1.97 -27.66
N PHE A 420 1.46 -1.76 -26.38
CA PHE A 420 1.85 -2.69 -25.34
C PHE A 420 0.60 -3.12 -24.60
N GLY A 421 0.63 -4.31 -24.10
CA GLY A 421 -0.48 -4.76 -23.30
C GLY A 421 -0.40 -6.24 -23.02
N GLY A 422 -1.43 -6.73 -22.39
CA GLY A 422 -1.56 -8.13 -22.07
C GLY A 422 -2.97 -8.48 -21.68
N THR A 423 -3.23 -9.76 -21.63
CA THR A 423 -4.50 -10.32 -21.19
C THR A 423 -4.25 -11.04 -19.87
N TYR A 424 -5.02 -10.73 -18.85
CA TYR A 424 -4.89 -11.28 -17.50
C TYR A 424 -6.25 -11.48 -16.85
N TYR A 425 -6.29 -12.28 -15.77
CA TYR A 425 -7.48 -12.44 -14.97
C TYR A 425 -7.51 -11.47 -13.79
N GLN A 426 -8.55 -10.66 -13.73
CA GLN A 426 -8.94 -10.00 -12.48
C GLN A 426 -9.73 -10.99 -11.64
N LYS A 427 -9.15 -11.45 -10.53
CA LYS A 427 -9.75 -12.47 -9.65
C LYS A 427 -10.64 -11.83 -8.59
N PHE A 428 -11.78 -12.45 -8.33
CA PHE A 428 -12.74 -12.06 -7.30
C PHE A 428 -13.08 -13.29 -6.46
N TYR A 429 -12.88 -13.21 -5.16
CA TYR A 429 -13.34 -14.20 -4.19
C TYR A 429 -13.23 -13.64 -2.78
N SER A 430 -13.91 -14.26 -1.84
CA SER A 430 -13.75 -13.98 -0.42
C SER A 430 -13.00 -15.14 0.24
N ASN A 431 -11.89 -14.84 0.91
CA ASN A 431 -11.22 -15.80 1.77
C ASN A 431 -11.92 -15.78 3.13
N LEU A 432 -12.64 -16.83 3.45
CA LEU A 432 -13.32 -16.97 4.72
C LEU A 432 -12.58 -17.97 5.60
N LEU A 433 -12.57 -17.73 6.91
CA LEU A 433 -11.95 -18.60 7.89
C LEU A 433 -12.67 -19.95 7.89
N SER A 434 -12.00 -21.00 7.41
CA SER A 434 -12.58 -22.36 7.35
C SER A 434 -12.31 -23.18 8.61
N GLU A 435 -11.14 -22.96 9.22
CA GLU A 435 -10.76 -23.66 10.45
C GLU A 435 -9.93 -22.74 11.35
N LYS A 436 -10.19 -22.81 12.65
CA LYS A 436 -9.35 -22.23 13.70
C LYS A 436 -9.00 -23.32 14.69
N ARG A 437 -7.71 -23.56 14.91
CA ARG A 437 -7.19 -24.42 15.97
C ARG A 437 -6.57 -23.57 17.07
N THR A 438 -6.89 -23.85 18.31
CA THR A 438 -6.32 -23.18 19.49
C THR A 438 -5.65 -24.24 20.35
N ILE A 439 -4.34 -24.15 20.51
CA ILE A 439 -3.52 -25.06 21.31
C ILE A 439 -3.03 -24.29 22.52
N THR A 440 -3.37 -24.76 23.72
CA THR A 440 -2.91 -24.18 24.98
C THR A 440 -1.89 -25.11 25.60
N TYR A 441 -0.81 -24.54 26.15
CA TYR A 441 0.30 -25.25 26.75
C TYR A 441 0.31 -25.03 28.26
N ASP A 442 0.48 -26.11 29.03
CA ASP A 442 0.75 -26.01 30.46
C ASP A 442 2.28 -25.80 30.72
N ASP A 443 2.65 -25.62 31.98
CA ASP A 443 4.04 -25.41 32.37
C ASP A 443 4.92 -26.66 32.18
N ASN A 444 4.33 -27.84 32.01
CA ASN A 444 5.03 -29.11 31.75
C ASN A 444 5.13 -29.39 30.24
N GLY A 445 4.58 -28.54 29.38
CA GLY A 445 4.55 -28.73 27.94
C GLY A 445 3.43 -29.63 27.42
N ASN A 446 2.48 -30.07 28.27
CA ASN A 446 1.30 -30.76 27.79
C ASN A 446 0.38 -29.80 27.07
N THR A 447 -0.37 -30.29 26.11
CA THR A 447 -1.23 -29.49 25.24
C THR A 447 -2.70 -29.87 25.33
N ILE A 448 -3.57 -28.88 25.23
CA ILE A 448 -5.00 -29.07 25.00
C ILE A 448 -5.32 -28.35 23.70
N GLU A 449 -5.96 -29.05 22.77
CA GLU A 449 -6.34 -28.49 21.47
C GLU A 449 -7.85 -28.33 21.37
N TYR A 450 -8.29 -27.16 20.91
CA TYR A 450 -9.66 -26.84 20.54
C TYR A 450 -9.70 -26.56 19.04
N LYS A 451 -10.68 -27.12 18.35
CA LYS A 451 -10.82 -26.95 16.91
C LYS A 451 -12.20 -26.45 16.56
N ASN A 452 -12.25 -25.37 15.77
CA ASN A 452 -13.48 -24.83 15.24
C ASN A 452 -13.42 -24.84 13.71
N LYS A 453 -14.42 -25.48 13.08
CA LYS A 453 -14.63 -25.46 11.64
C LYS A 453 -15.84 -24.62 11.30
N TYR A 454 -15.78 -23.90 10.20
CA TYR A 454 -16.81 -22.99 9.77
C TYR A 454 -17.26 -23.30 8.34
N GLU A 455 -18.57 -23.46 8.16
CA GLU A 455 -19.19 -23.54 6.85
C GLU A 455 -20.03 -22.28 6.62
N TYR A 456 -20.00 -21.78 5.41
CA TYR A 456 -20.64 -20.53 5.05
C TYR A 456 -21.78 -20.74 4.06
N ASN A 457 -22.81 -19.91 4.18
CA ASN A 457 -23.86 -19.80 3.18
C ASN A 457 -23.25 -19.21 1.89
N SER A 458 -23.55 -19.86 0.76
CA SER A 458 -22.99 -19.46 -0.55
C SER A 458 -23.50 -18.09 -1.04
N VAL A 459 -24.68 -17.66 -0.58
CA VAL A 459 -25.32 -16.41 -1.01
C VAL A 459 -24.85 -15.22 -0.17
N ASN A 460 -25.06 -15.28 1.16
CA ASN A 460 -24.81 -14.14 2.05
C ASN A 460 -23.45 -14.17 2.75
N LYS A 461 -22.62 -15.21 2.54
CA LYS A 461 -21.28 -15.39 3.14
C LYS A 461 -21.25 -15.46 4.67
N GLN A 462 -22.38 -15.64 5.31
CA GLN A 462 -22.47 -15.76 6.76
C GLN A 462 -22.31 -17.21 7.20
N ILE A 463 -21.89 -17.42 8.47
CA ILE A 463 -21.64 -18.75 9.01
C ILE A 463 -22.95 -19.53 9.06
N LYS A 464 -23.01 -20.63 8.32
CA LYS A 464 -24.15 -21.56 8.29
C LYS A 464 -24.07 -22.65 9.35
N LEU A 465 -22.83 -23.17 9.52
CA LEU A 465 -22.51 -24.22 10.48
C LEU A 465 -21.18 -23.91 11.13
N LYS A 466 -21.12 -24.01 12.46
CA LYS A 466 -19.89 -24.04 13.21
C LYS A 466 -19.82 -25.39 13.92
N THR A 467 -18.76 -26.15 13.67
CA THR A 467 -18.43 -27.39 14.35
C THR A 467 -17.28 -27.14 15.30
N SER A 468 -17.48 -27.36 16.59
CA SER A 468 -16.44 -27.17 17.62
C SER A 468 -16.10 -28.52 18.23
N GLU A 469 -14.77 -28.81 18.30
CA GLU A 469 -14.20 -29.98 18.97
C GLU A 469 -13.42 -29.49 20.19
N ASP A 470 -13.78 -30.01 21.38
CA ASP A 470 -13.08 -29.67 22.62
C ASP A 470 -11.82 -30.53 22.84
N GLY A 471 -11.00 -30.19 23.88
CA GLY A 471 -9.79 -30.92 24.21
C GLY A 471 -9.99 -32.37 24.65
N ALA A 472 -11.22 -32.81 24.87
CA ALA A 472 -11.59 -34.20 25.19
C ALA A 472 -12.12 -34.96 23.96
N GLY A 473 -12.22 -34.29 22.79
CA GLY A 473 -12.72 -34.88 21.55
C GLY A 473 -14.24 -34.84 21.40
N ASN A 474 -14.96 -34.13 22.28
CA ASN A 474 -16.39 -33.95 22.10
C ASN A 474 -16.67 -32.94 20.98
N VAL A 475 -17.68 -33.26 20.15
CA VAL A 475 -18.01 -32.44 18.98
C VAL A 475 -19.38 -31.78 19.23
N TYR A 476 -19.43 -30.47 18.98
CA TYR A 476 -20.63 -29.63 19.13
C TYR A 476 -20.92 -28.94 17.79
N GLU A 477 -22.18 -28.91 17.38
CA GLU A 477 -22.63 -28.23 16.17
C GLU A 477 -23.56 -27.07 16.50
N GLU A 478 -23.25 -25.90 15.95
CA GLU A 478 -24.08 -24.70 15.99
C GLU A 478 -24.55 -24.38 14.56
N LYS A 479 -25.85 -24.49 14.30
CA LYS A 479 -26.46 -24.21 13.00
C LYS A 479 -27.19 -22.87 13.04
N THR A 480 -26.74 -21.93 12.18
CA THR A 480 -27.37 -20.61 12.07
C THR A 480 -28.18 -20.54 10.78
N ARG A 481 -29.44 -20.09 10.92
CA ARG A 481 -30.30 -19.79 9.78
C ARG A 481 -30.54 -18.29 9.69
N TYR A 482 -30.43 -17.77 8.51
CA TYR A 482 -30.67 -16.36 8.24
C TYR A 482 -32.00 -16.16 7.53
N VAL A 483 -32.53 -14.93 7.57
CA VAL A 483 -33.84 -14.62 6.97
C VAL A 483 -33.94 -15.06 5.50
N PRO A 484 -32.95 -14.90 4.62
CA PRO A 484 -32.98 -15.42 3.26
C PRO A 484 -33.10 -16.96 3.17
N ASP A 485 -32.61 -17.70 4.19
CA ASP A 485 -32.67 -19.17 4.21
C ASP A 485 -34.07 -19.67 4.58
N MET A 486 -34.93 -18.79 5.09
CA MET A 486 -36.28 -19.10 5.53
C MET A 486 -37.31 -19.12 4.38
N LEU A 487 -36.88 -18.82 3.15
CA LEU A 487 -37.73 -18.88 1.94
C LEU A 487 -38.31 -20.28 1.64
N ILE A 488 -37.71 -21.34 2.20
CA ILE A 488 -38.07 -22.73 1.90
C ILE A 488 -39.17 -23.25 2.85
N PHE A 489 -39.51 -22.49 3.88
CA PHE A 489 -40.56 -22.88 4.84
C PHE A 489 -41.80 -22.00 4.69
N PRO A 490 -43.03 -22.55 4.93
CA PRO A 490 -44.22 -21.70 4.96
C PRO A 490 -44.02 -20.64 6.06
N PHE A 491 -43.96 -19.39 5.64
CA PHE A 491 -43.77 -18.27 6.56
C PHE A 491 -44.95 -18.10 7.46
N VAL A 492 -44.74 -18.33 8.75
CA VAL A 492 -45.68 -17.97 9.80
C VAL A 492 -45.20 -16.65 10.42
N PRO A 493 -46.07 -15.67 10.68
CA PRO A 493 -45.69 -14.48 11.43
C PRO A 493 -44.96 -14.86 12.74
N PRO A 494 -43.85 -14.14 13.13
CA PRO A 494 -43.38 -12.83 12.63
C PRO A 494 -42.35 -12.91 11.48
N TYR A 495 -41.93 -14.07 11.04
CA TYR A 495 -40.80 -14.23 10.12
C TYR A 495 -41.04 -13.68 8.72
N SER A 496 -42.30 -13.71 8.23
CA SER A 496 -42.66 -13.11 6.95
C SER A 496 -42.41 -11.59 6.89
N SER A 497 -42.60 -10.91 8.02
CA SER A 497 -42.38 -9.46 8.12
C SER A 497 -40.89 -9.09 8.08
N PHE A 498 -40.01 -9.89 8.67
CA PHE A 498 -38.57 -9.70 8.64
C PHE A 498 -37.99 -9.92 7.24
N TYR A 499 -38.53 -10.86 6.48
CA TYR A 499 -38.12 -11.09 5.09
C TYR A 499 -38.42 -9.89 4.19
N GLN A 500 -39.63 -9.34 4.31
CA GLN A 500 -40.05 -8.17 3.53
C GLN A 500 -39.26 -6.89 3.87
N MET A 501 -38.70 -6.78 5.07
CA MET A 501 -37.86 -5.66 5.48
C MET A 501 -36.42 -5.72 4.93
N ASN A 502 -35.99 -6.88 4.43
CA ASN A 502 -34.62 -7.08 3.93
C ASN A 502 -34.52 -7.17 2.39
N GLN A 503 -35.64 -7.02 1.66
CA GLN A 503 -35.66 -6.79 0.22
C GLN A 503 -35.70 -5.29 -0.10
#